data_f7a959026ccc682b678be7557e1e053c
#
_entry.id   f7a959026ccc682b678be7557e1e053c
#
_cell.length_a   1.000
_cell.length_b   1.000
_cell.length_c   1.000
_cell.angle_alpha   90.00
_cell.angle_beta   90.00
_cell.angle_gamma   90.00
#
_symmetry.space_group_name_H-M   'P 1'
#
loop_
_entity.id
_entity.type
_entity.pdbx_description
1 polymer ?
#
loop_
_entity_poly.entity_id
_entity_poly.type
_entity_poly.pdbx_seq_one_letter_code
_entity_poly.pdbx_strand_id
1 'polypeptide(L)'
;MNQFEVKDGVKAVMKTNMGDMEFVLFPEVAPKAVENFVTHSENGYYDGLIFHRVIQDFMIQGGDPTGTGMGGESVFGNNFEDEFSLDARNYYGALSMANAGPNTNGSQFFVVQAKSVPQSLISQMEQLKDNGFPQEVIDNYQKVGGTPWLDFHHTVFGQLINGADVLDKIAAVKCGANDKPAEDVVINGIDIIK
;
A
#
# COMPACT_ATOMS: atom_id res chain seq x y z
N MET A 1 -13.16 -1.60 12.69
CA MET A 1 -12.07 -2.63 12.53
C MET A 1 -10.79 -2.08 13.14
N ASN A 2 -10.06 -2.84 13.93
CA ASN A 2 -8.70 -2.44 14.33
C ASN A 2 -7.72 -3.03 13.31
N GLN A 3 -7.18 -2.17 12.45
CA GLN A 3 -6.31 -2.55 11.33
C GLN A 3 -5.09 -3.38 11.75
N PHE A 4 -4.56 -3.17 12.95
CA PHE A 4 -3.37 -3.87 13.45
C PHE A 4 -3.69 -5.21 14.14
N GLU A 5 -4.94 -5.44 14.48
CA GLU A 5 -5.37 -6.67 15.16
C GLU A 5 -5.91 -7.72 14.18
N VAL A 6 -6.18 -7.33 12.93
CA VAL A 6 -6.60 -8.28 11.89
C VAL A 6 -5.40 -9.14 11.53
N LYS A 7 -5.42 -10.40 11.93
CA LYS A 7 -4.38 -11.39 11.62
C LYS A 7 -4.90 -12.62 10.89
N ASP A 8 -6.21 -12.79 10.93
CA ASP A 8 -6.91 -13.89 10.28
C ASP A 8 -7.57 -13.41 8.99
N GLY A 9 -7.76 -14.31 8.04
CA GLY A 9 -8.37 -14.02 6.75
C GLY A 9 -7.39 -14.18 5.58
N VAL A 10 -7.73 -13.58 4.46
CA VAL A 10 -6.92 -13.67 3.24
C VAL A 10 -5.59 -12.95 3.44
N LYS A 11 -4.50 -13.64 3.14
CA LYS A 11 -3.14 -13.10 3.24
C LYS A 11 -2.42 -13.15 1.89
N ALA A 12 -1.48 -12.25 1.72
CA ALA A 12 -0.57 -12.23 0.58
C ALA A 12 0.87 -12.24 1.08
N VAL A 13 1.67 -13.19 0.60
CA VAL A 13 3.11 -13.22 0.83
C VAL A 13 3.80 -12.75 -0.43
N MET A 14 4.30 -11.53 -0.40
CA MET A 14 5.03 -10.91 -1.51
C MET A 14 6.51 -11.26 -1.40
N LYS A 15 6.98 -12.10 -2.30
CA LYS A 15 8.38 -12.54 -2.36
C LYS A 15 9.17 -11.60 -3.24
N THR A 16 10.21 -11.00 -2.69
CA THR A 16 11.10 -10.10 -3.45
C THR A 16 12.54 -10.60 -3.42
N ASN A 17 13.37 -10.07 -4.31
CA ASN A 17 14.80 -10.33 -4.28
C ASN A 17 15.52 -9.71 -3.05
N MET A 18 14.79 -8.99 -2.20
CA MET A 18 15.29 -8.43 -0.93
C MET A 18 14.67 -9.08 0.31
N GLY A 19 13.78 -10.04 0.14
CA GLY A 19 13.07 -10.75 1.20
C GLY A 19 11.56 -10.72 1.01
N ASP A 20 10.86 -11.31 1.96
CA ASP A 20 9.42 -11.49 1.92
C ASP A 20 8.69 -10.46 2.79
N MET A 21 7.55 -10.00 2.31
CA MET A 21 6.60 -9.18 3.07
C MET A 21 5.25 -9.89 3.09
N GLU A 22 4.67 -10.04 4.27
CA GLU A 22 3.37 -10.67 4.44
C GLU A 22 2.31 -9.63 4.83
N PHE A 23 1.19 -9.66 4.12
CA PHE A 23 0.07 -8.75 4.33
C PHE A 23 -1.19 -9.53 4.66
N VAL A 24 -2.02 -8.97 5.55
CA VAL A 24 -3.42 -9.35 5.66
C VAL A 24 -4.23 -8.42 4.76
N LEU A 25 -5.21 -8.95 4.04
CA LEU A 25 -6.07 -8.19 3.13
C LEU A 25 -7.43 -7.93 3.76
N PHE A 26 -8.12 -6.88 3.30
CA PHE A 26 -9.38 -6.39 3.87
C PHE A 26 -10.55 -6.48 2.87
N PRO A 27 -11.04 -7.71 2.55
CA PRO A 27 -12.11 -7.86 1.56
C PRO A 27 -13.45 -7.25 1.96
N GLU A 28 -13.68 -7.06 3.27
CA GLU A 28 -14.89 -6.41 3.77
C GLU A 28 -14.87 -4.90 3.64
N VAL A 29 -13.67 -4.32 3.58
CA VAL A 29 -13.45 -2.87 3.48
C VAL A 29 -13.27 -2.43 2.03
N ALA A 30 -12.50 -3.20 1.26
CA ALA A 30 -12.15 -2.89 -0.13
C ALA A 30 -12.29 -4.14 -1.02
N PRO A 31 -13.52 -4.63 -1.23
CA PRO A 31 -13.76 -5.90 -1.92
C PRO A 31 -13.18 -5.94 -3.34
N LYS A 32 -13.31 -4.87 -4.11
CA LYS A 32 -12.81 -4.81 -5.50
C LYS A 32 -11.29 -4.74 -5.54
N ALA A 33 -10.67 -3.92 -4.70
CA ALA A 33 -9.22 -3.82 -4.63
C ALA A 33 -8.61 -5.17 -4.21
N VAL A 34 -9.20 -5.85 -3.25
CA VAL A 34 -8.75 -7.19 -2.83
C VAL A 34 -8.94 -8.23 -3.95
N GLU A 35 -10.11 -8.26 -4.59
CA GLU A 35 -10.38 -9.17 -5.71
C GLU A 35 -9.37 -8.95 -6.85
N ASN A 36 -9.14 -7.70 -7.21
CA ASN A 36 -8.18 -7.32 -8.24
C ASN A 36 -6.76 -7.78 -7.90
N PHE A 37 -6.30 -7.48 -6.70
CA PHE A 37 -4.96 -7.84 -6.25
C PHE A 37 -4.78 -9.37 -6.13
N VAL A 38 -5.74 -10.06 -5.55
CA VAL A 38 -5.72 -11.53 -5.38
C VAL A 38 -5.71 -12.23 -6.74
N THR A 39 -6.61 -11.83 -7.65
CA THR A 39 -6.72 -12.44 -8.98
C THR A 39 -5.45 -12.19 -9.80
N HIS A 40 -4.91 -10.98 -9.81
CA HIS A 40 -3.63 -10.68 -10.46
C HIS A 40 -2.48 -11.52 -9.86
N SER A 41 -2.44 -11.66 -8.55
CA SER A 41 -1.39 -12.42 -7.87
C SER A 41 -1.47 -13.91 -8.21
N GLU A 42 -2.66 -14.50 -8.17
CA GLU A 42 -2.88 -15.92 -8.51
C GLU A 42 -2.58 -16.21 -9.99
N ASN A 43 -2.78 -15.25 -10.87
CA ASN A 43 -2.48 -15.36 -12.31
C ASN A 43 -1.00 -15.05 -12.66
N GLY A 44 -0.15 -14.74 -11.67
CA GLY A 44 1.25 -14.41 -11.93
C GLY A 44 1.46 -13.05 -12.60
N TYR A 45 0.48 -12.17 -12.59
CA TYR A 45 0.55 -10.84 -13.22
C TYR A 45 1.70 -10.00 -12.65
N TYR A 46 1.95 -10.09 -11.36
CA TYR A 46 3.00 -9.33 -10.68
C TYR A 46 4.38 -9.98 -10.72
N ASP A 47 4.48 -11.22 -11.22
CA ASP A 47 5.75 -11.95 -11.27
C ASP A 47 6.76 -11.23 -12.18
N GLY A 48 7.92 -10.93 -11.65
CA GLY A 48 8.99 -10.22 -12.36
C GLY A 48 8.83 -8.71 -12.45
N LEU A 49 7.74 -8.13 -11.90
CA LEU A 49 7.56 -6.69 -11.87
C LEU A 49 8.45 -6.03 -10.80
N ILE A 50 8.81 -4.76 -11.03
CA ILE A 50 9.69 -4.01 -10.16
C ILE A 50 8.93 -2.99 -9.31
N PHE A 51 9.53 -2.59 -8.19
CA PHE A 51 9.18 -1.35 -7.51
C PHE A 51 9.83 -0.19 -8.27
N HIS A 52 9.08 0.43 -9.17
CA HIS A 52 9.59 1.47 -10.07
C HIS A 52 9.74 2.85 -9.42
N ARG A 53 9.13 3.06 -8.26
CA ARG A 53 9.21 4.32 -7.49
C ARG A 53 9.34 4.02 -6.01
N VAL A 54 10.46 4.43 -5.43
CA VAL A 54 10.79 4.20 -4.02
C VAL A 54 11.25 5.51 -3.41
N ILE A 55 10.58 5.95 -2.35
CA ILE A 55 10.92 7.16 -1.61
C ILE A 55 10.99 6.80 -0.12
N GLN A 56 12.19 6.85 0.44
CA GLN A 56 12.42 6.58 1.86
C GLN A 56 11.59 7.53 2.74
N ASP A 57 11.07 7.01 3.83
CA ASP A 57 10.16 7.70 4.75
C ASP A 57 8.85 8.16 4.10
N PHE A 58 8.46 7.54 3.00
CA PHE A 58 7.20 7.74 2.33
C PHE A 58 6.55 6.41 1.91
N MET A 59 6.94 5.83 0.78
CA MET A 59 6.32 4.60 0.25
C MET A 59 7.21 3.89 -0.77
N ILE A 60 6.88 2.64 -1.06
CA ILE A 60 7.40 1.89 -2.20
C ILE A 60 6.23 1.53 -3.12
N GLN A 61 6.36 1.80 -4.41
CA GLN A 61 5.30 1.62 -5.41
C GLN A 61 5.74 0.69 -6.53
N GLY A 62 4.84 -0.23 -6.89
CA GLY A 62 5.04 -1.19 -7.96
C GLY A 62 3.74 -1.65 -8.60
N GLY A 63 3.76 -2.76 -9.32
CA GLY A 63 2.59 -3.36 -9.94
C GLY A 63 2.28 -2.86 -11.34
N ASP A 64 3.20 -2.14 -11.97
CA ASP A 64 3.11 -1.71 -13.37
C ASP A 64 3.93 -2.65 -14.28
N PRO A 65 3.30 -3.40 -15.20
CA PRO A 65 4.03 -4.28 -16.12
C PRO A 65 5.04 -3.56 -17.01
N THR A 66 4.86 -2.27 -17.26
CA THR A 66 5.80 -1.46 -18.05
C THR A 66 6.97 -0.94 -17.21
N GLY A 67 6.86 -0.93 -15.88
CA GLY A 67 7.88 -0.40 -14.99
C GLY A 67 8.10 1.12 -15.09
N THR A 68 7.19 1.85 -15.71
CA THR A 68 7.30 3.30 -15.97
C THR A 68 6.44 4.16 -15.04
N GLY A 69 5.46 3.56 -14.38
CA GLY A 69 4.42 4.24 -13.62
C GLY A 69 3.20 4.64 -14.46
N MET A 70 3.21 4.38 -15.76
CA MET A 70 2.14 4.79 -16.70
C MET A 70 1.24 3.62 -17.11
N GLY A 71 1.61 2.39 -16.80
CA GLY A 71 0.90 1.18 -17.24
C GLY A 71 0.11 0.50 -16.14
N GLY A 72 -0.41 -0.67 -16.49
CA GLY A 72 -1.20 -1.51 -15.60
C GLY A 72 -2.69 -1.38 -15.83
N GLU A 73 -3.38 -2.50 -15.68
CA GLU A 73 -4.83 -2.60 -15.86
C GLU A 73 -5.46 -3.42 -14.72
N SER A 74 -6.72 -3.18 -14.45
CA SER A 74 -7.46 -4.00 -13.49
C SER A 74 -7.89 -5.32 -14.10
N VAL A 75 -8.23 -6.28 -13.25
CA VAL A 75 -8.84 -7.56 -13.70
C VAL A 75 -10.23 -7.38 -14.29
N PHE A 76 -10.86 -6.21 -14.08
CA PHE A 76 -12.20 -5.89 -14.58
C PHE A 76 -12.18 -5.31 -16.00
N GLY A 77 -10.99 -5.13 -16.59
CA GLY A 77 -10.81 -4.57 -17.94
C GLY A 77 -10.86 -3.04 -18.02
N ASN A 78 -11.39 -2.37 -17.02
CA ASN A 78 -11.44 -0.91 -16.89
C ASN A 78 -10.94 -0.50 -15.51
N ASN A 79 -10.67 0.79 -15.33
CA ASN A 79 -10.41 1.32 -14.00
C ASN A 79 -11.62 1.06 -13.09
N PHE A 80 -11.36 0.81 -11.81
CA PHE A 80 -12.42 0.63 -10.83
C PHE A 80 -12.42 1.74 -9.79
N GLU A 81 -13.57 1.91 -9.16
CA GLU A 81 -13.82 2.96 -8.18
C GLU A 81 -13.02 2.83 -6.90
N ASP A 82 -12.82 3.95 -6.24
CA ASP A 82 -12.22 4.01 -4.91
C ASP A 82 -13.13 3.39 -3.85
N GLU A 83 -12.52 2.75 -2.87
CA GLU A 83 -13.20 2.12 -1.73
C GLU A 83 -12.61 2.68 -0.43
N PHE A 84 -13.00 3.90 -0.08
CA PHE A 84 -12.52 4.55 1.14
C PHE A 84 -13.27 4.07 2.36
N SER A 85 -12.57 3.99 3.49
CA SER A 85 -13.15 3.57 4.75
C SER A 85 -12.60 4.40 5.91
N LEU A 86 -13.44 4.60 6.93
CA LEU A 86 -13.00 5.17 8.21
C LEU A 86 -12.12 4.19 8.98
N ASP A 87 -12.25 2.89 8.73
CA ASP A 87 -11.56 1.81 9.44
C ASP A 87 -10.20 1.42 8.87
N ALA A 88 -9.91 1.79 7.64
CA ALA A 88 -8.66 1.46 6.97
C ALA A 88 -7.92 2.73 6.54
N ARG A 89 -6.70 2.89 7.04
CA ARG A 89 -5.92 4.12 6.91
C ARG A 89 -4.52 3.83 6.37
N ASN A 90 -3.88 4.87 5.84
CA ASN A 90 -2.52 4.81 5.33
C ASN A 90 -1.48 4.88 6.47
N TYR A 91 -1.61 4.01 7.46
CA TYR A 91 -0.59 3.82 8.49
C TYR A 91 0.69 3.19 7.91
N TYR A 92 1.79 3.25 8.64
CA TYR A 92 2.98 2.49 8.28
C TYR A 92 2.64 1.02 7.97
N GLY A 93 3.11 0.53 6.82
CA GLY A 93 2.84 -0.83 6.35
C GLY A 93 1.48 -1.04 5.67
N ALA A 94 0.67 0.01 5.50
CA ALA A 94 -0.58 -0.10 4.74
C ALA A 94 -0.29 -0.44 3.27
N LEU A 95 -1.09 -1.36 2.71
CA LEU A 95 -1.09 -1.71 1.30
C LEU A 95 -2.26 -0.98 0.64
N SER A 96 -1.95 -0.10 -0.30
CA SER A 96 -2.89 0.84 -0.90
C SER A 96 -2.81 0.87 -2.42
N MET A 97 -3.90 1.24 -3.08
CA MET A 97 -3.95 1.39 -4.53
C MET A 97 -3.33 2.72 -4.98
N ALA A 98 -2.37 2.66 -5.89
CA ALA A 98 -1.96 3.83 -6.65
C ALA A 98 -3.05 4.20 -7.67
N ASN A 99 -3.17 5.49 -7.99
CA ASN A 99 -4.14 5.99 -8.96
C ASN A 99 -3.65 7.26 -9.65
N ALA A 100 -4.35 7.67 -10.69
CA ALA A 100 -4.13 8.90 -11.44
C ALA A 100 -5.28 9.91 -11.22
N GLY A 101 -5.88 9.89 -10.06
CA GLY A 101 -7.03 10.69 -9.66
C GLY A 101 -8.19 9.80 -9.20
N PRO A 102 -9.36 10.39 -8.88
CA PRO A 102 -10.51 9.63 -8.39
C PRO A 102 -10.94 8.52 -9.35
N ASN A 103 -11.21 7.33 -8.78
CA ASN A 103 -11.78 6.18 -9.49
C ASN A 103 -10.96 5.71 -10.70
N THR A 104 -9.62 5.74 -10.56
CA THR A 104 -8.69 5.31 -11.63
C THR A 104 -7.81 4.14 -11.19
N ASN A 105 -8.31 3.26 -10.35
CA ASN A 105 -7.55 2.10 -9.87
C ASN A 105 -7.34 1.07 -10.98
N GLY A 106 -6.09 0.66 -11.16
CA GLY A 106 -5.68 -0.37 -12.11
C GLY A 106 -4.96 -1.53 -11.41
N SER A 107 -3.69 -1.75 -11.72
CA SER A 107 -2.88 -2.79 -11.06
C SER A 107 -1.82 -2.25 -10.11
N GLN A 108 -1.47 -0.97 -10.17
CA GLN A 108 -0.41 -0.41 -9.36
C GLN A 108 -0.84 -0.25 -7.90
N PHE A 109 0.07 -0.55 -7.01
CA PHE A 109 -0.10 -0.42 -5.57
C PHE A 109 1.14 0.20 -4.92
N PHE A 110 1.00 0.65 -3.70
CA PHE A 110 2.14 1.06 -2.88
C PHE A 110 2.02 0.52 -1.46
N VAL A 111 3.16 0.44 -0.78
CA VAL A 111 3.24 0.12 0.64
C VAL A 111 3.77 1.33 1.38
N VAL A 112 3.04 1.82 2.35
CA VAL A 112 3.42 2.98 3.16
C VAL A 112 4.61 2.65 4.04
N GLN A 113 5.64 3.49 4.00
CA GLN A 113 6.87 3.27 4.77
C GLN A 113 7.24 4.46 5.67
N ALA A 114 6.44 5.52 5.71
CA ALA A 114 6.64 6.67 6.59
C ALA A 114 6.56 6.24 8.07
N LYS A 115 7.66 6.38 8.81
CA LYS A 115 7.78 5.94 10.22
C LYS A 115 7.28 6.97 11.22
N SER A 116 7.06 8.19 10.80
CA SER A 116 6.59 9.28 11.65
C SER A 116 5.69 10.22 10.87
N VAL A 117 4.83 10.91 11.60
CA VAL A 117 3.98 11.98 11.05
C VAL A 117 4.45 13.31 11.66
N PRO A 118 4.73 14.33 10.84
CA PRO A 118 5.10 15.65 11.35
C PRO A 118 4.05 16.23 12.30
N GLN A 119 4.49 16.93 13.34
CA GLN A 119 3.59 17.51 14.34
C GLN A 119 2.58 18.49 13.73
N SER A 120 2.94 19.17 12.65
CA SER A 120 2.03 20.07 11.91
C SER A 120 0.82 19.32 11.34
N LEU A 121 1.01 18.09 10.84
CA LEU A 121 -0.08 17.25 10.35
C LEU A 121 -0.91 16.67 11.49
N ILE A 122 -0.30 16.31 12.60
CA ILE A 122 -1.02 15.89 13.81
C ILE A 122 -1.95 17.03 14.26
N SER A 123 -1.46 18.25 14.31
CA SER A 123 -2.25 19.42 14.67
C SER A 123 -3.40 19.68 13.71
N GLN A 124 -3.21 19.46 12.41
CA GLN A 124 -4.29 19.56 11.42
C GLN A 124 -5.35 18.47 11.63
N MET A 125 -4.94 17.23 11.88
CA MET A 125 -5.88 16.13 12.17
C MET A 125 -6.70 16.41 13.44
N GLU A 126 -6.11 17.01 14.47
CA GLU A 126 -6.81 17.40 15.70
C GLU A 126 -7.99 18.34 15.42
N GLN A 127 -7.88 19.18 14.39
CA GLN A 127 -8.97 20.07 13.95
C GLN A 127 -10.05 19.34 13.14
N LEU A 128 -9.76 18.12 12.67
CA LEU A 128 -10.63 17.32 11.80
C LEU A 128 -11.23 16.09 12.53
N LYS A 129 -11.26 16.10 13.84
CA LYS A 129 -11.78 14.97 14.64
C LYS A 129 -13.18 14.54 14.25
N ASP A 130 -14.06 15.50 13.99
CA ASP A 130 -15.45 15.25 13.61
C ASP A 130 -15.61 15.07 12.07
N ASN A 131 -14.53 15.19 11.31
CA ASN A 131 -14.50 15.15 9.87
C ASN A 131 -13.55 14.05 9.33
N GLY A 132 -13.61 12.87 9.90
CA GLY A 132 -12.91 11.70 9.40
C GLY A 132 -11.59 11.36 10.10
N PHE A 133 -11.17 12.14 11.10
CA PHE A 133 -9.95 11.88 11.88
C PHE A 133 -10.22 11.81 13.39
N PRO A 134 -10.95 10.78 13.86
CA PRO A 134 -11.21 10.61 15.27
C PRO A 134 -9.91 10.41 16.08
N GLN A 135 -9.96 10.64 17.39
CA GLN A 135 -8.78 10.60 18.25
C GLN A 135 -7.98 9.30 18.12
N GLU A 136 -8.65 8.17 18.02
CA GLU A 136 -7.98 6.86 17.85
C GLU A 136 -7.09 6.83 16.58
N VAL A 137 -7.57 7.41 15.47
CA VAL A 137 -6.79 7.49 14.22
C VAL A 137 -5.56 8.37 14.40
N ILE A 138 -5.72 9.52 15.06
CA ILE A 138 -4.61 10.44 15.34
C ILE A 138 -3.56 9.77 16.23
N ASP A 139 -4.00 9.09 17.30
CA ASP A 139 -3.13 8.37 18.23
C ASP A 139 -2.34 7.25 17.51
N ASN A 140 -3.01 6.54 16.60
CA ASN A 140 -2.36 5.51 15.79
C ASN A 140 -1.29 6.11 14.86
N TYR A 141 -1.56 7.22 14.19
CA TYR A 141 -0.56 7.91 13.35
C TYR A 141 0.64 8.39 14.17
N GLN A 142 0.42 8.90 15.37
CA GLN A 142 1.51 9.29 16.28
C GLN A 142 2.35 8.08 16.69
N LYS A 143 1.71 6.94 16.93
CA LYS A 143 2.35 5.73 17.43
C LYS A 143 3.15 4.98 16.37
N VAL A 144 2.59 4.82 15.16
CA VAL A 144 3.16 3.93 14.14
C VAL A 144 3.67 4.65 12.91
N GLY A 145 3.31 5.92 12.71
CA GLY A 145 3.61 6.65 11.49
C GLY A 145 2.58 6.41 10.38
N GLY A 146 2.89 6.91 9.21
CA GLY A 146 2.04 6.79 8.03
C GLY A 146 1.89 8.08 7.25
N THR A 147 0.94 8.06 6.32
CA THR A 147 0.72 9.15 5.36
C THR A 147 -0.74 9.62 5.41
N PRO A 148 -1.16 10.34 6.48
CA PRO A 148 -2.55 10.71 6.69
C PRO A 148 -3.16 11.56 5.56
N TRP A 149 -2.35 12.31 4.80
CA TRP A 149 -2.81 13.08 3.65
C TRP A 149 -3.28 12.22 2.47
N LEU A 150 -2.98 10.91 2.47
CA LEU A 150 -3.44 9.95 1.45
C LEU A 150 -4.77 9.29 1.81
N ASP A 151 -5.25 9.43 3.04
CA ASP A 151 -6.56 8.95 3.45
C ASP A 151 -7.65 9.63 2.63
N PHE A 152 -8.62 8.86 2.17
CA PHE A 152 -9.70 9.30 1.27
C PHE A 152 -9.24 9.75 -0.13
N HIS A 153 -8.00 9.43 -0.51
CA HIS A 153 -7.45 9.63 -1.86
C HIS A 153 -6.97 8.32 -2.47
N HIS A 154 -6.57 7.36 -1.64
CA HIS A 154 -6.10 6.04 -2.06
C HIS A 154 -6.80 4.95 -1.25
N THR A 155 -7.30 3.93 -1.93
CA THR A 155 -7.95 2.77 -1.32
C THR A 155 -6.95 1.95 -0.53
N VAL A 156 -7.14 1.82 0.76
CA VAL A 156 -6.36 0.93 1.63
C VAL A 156 -7.04 -0.43 1.64
N PHE A 157 -6.33 -1.49 1.21
CA PHE A 157 -6.90 -2.82 1.09
C PHE A 157 -6.14 -3.92 1.83
N GLY A 158 -5.08 -3.56 2.55
CA GLY A 158 -4.31 -4.50 3.37
C GLY A 158 -3.35 -3.81 4.33
N GLN A 159 -2.72 -4.63 5.18
CA GLN A 159 -1.74 -4.19 6.18
C GLN A 159 -0.60 -5.19 6.28
N LEU A 160 0.62 -4.69 6.32
CA LEU A 160 1.81 -5.49 6.59
C LEU A 160 1.72 -6.09 8.00
N ILE A 161 1.89 -7.41 8.10
CA ILE A 161 1.89 -8.15 9.37
C ILE A 161 3.23 -8.80 9.67
N ASN A 162 4.08 -8.97 8.64
CA ASN A 162 5.43 -9.51 8.78
C ASN A 162 6.33 -8.98 7.67
N GLY A 163 7.62 -8.78 7.94
CA GLY A 163 8.60 -8.29 6.96
C GLY A 163 8.82 -6.77 6.98
N ALA A 164 8.58 -6.11 8.10
CA ALA A 164 8.84 -4.67 8.24
C ALA A 164 10.32 -4.30 7.99
N ASP A 165 11.26 -5.19 8.36
CA ASP A 165 12.67 -5.05 8.05
C ASP A 165 12.96 -5.07 6.55
N VAL A 166 12.22 -5.89 5.79
CA VAL A 166 12.31 -5.94 4.32
C VAL A 166 11.75 -4.66 3.70
N LEU A 167 10.59 -4.19 4.16
CA LEU A 167 9.99 -2.92 3.73
C LEU A 167 10.98 -1.75 3.91
N ASP A 168 11.56 -1.65 5.10
CA ASP A 168 12.53 -0.59 5.41
C ASP A 168 13.82 -0.71 4.57
N LYS A 169 14.28 -1.93 4.31
CA LYS A 169 15.44 -2.19 3.46
C LYS A 169 15.18 -1.78 2.00
N ILE A 170 14.03 -2.11 1.45
CA ILE A 170 13.64 -1.69 0.11
C ILE A 170 13.54 -0.16 0.03
N ALA A 171 12.91 0.48 1.00
CA ALA A 171 12.77 1.94 1.04
C ALA A 171 14.11 2.69 1.12
N ALA A 172 15.15 2.05 1.61
CA ALA A 172 16.49 2.63 1.79
C ALA A 172 17.43 2.42 0.60
N VAL A 173 17.00 1.76 -0.48
CA VAL A 173 17.85 1.53 -1.65
C VAL A 173 18.22 2.83 -2.34
N LYS A 174 19.39 2.85 -2.97
CA LYS A 174 19.80 3.99 -3.80
C LYS A 174 18.89 4.12 -5.02
N CYS A 175 18.34 5.30 -5.22
CA CYS A 175 17.48 5.61 -6.36
C CYS A 175 18.16 6.62 -7.30
N GLY A 176 17.80 6.53 -8.58
CA GLY A 176 18.18 7.48 -9.61
C GLY A 176 17.03 8.43 -9.98
N ALA A 177 16.96 8.81 -11.24
CA ALA A 177 15.93 9.68 -11.76
C ALA A 177 14.52 9.10 -11.51
N ASN A 178 13.55 9.98 -11.22
CA ASN A 178 12.16 9.63 -10.95
C ASN A 178 11.97 8.66 -9.76
N ASP A 179 12.88 8.69 -8.79
CA ASP A 179 12.86 7.83 -7.61
C ASP A 179 12.87 6.32 -7.94
N LYS A 180 13.43 5.97 -9.09
CA LYS A 180 13.57 4.58 -9.51
C LYS A 180 14.82 3.98 -8.87
N PRO A 181 14.73 2.80 -8.22
CA PRO A 181 15.90 2.09 -7.71
C PRO A 181 17.00 1.91 -8.76
N ALA A 182 18.25 2.17 -8.39
CA ALA A 182 19.40 2.00 -9.28
C ALA A 182 19.61 0.54 -9.66
N GLU A 183 19.33 -0.37 -8.73
CA GLU A 183 19.25 -1.82 -8.97
C GLU A 183 17.79 -2.24 -8.78
N ASP A 184 17.27 -3.04 -9.69
CA ASP A 184 15.87 -3.44 -9.66
C ASP A 184 15.51 -4.21 -8.38
N VAL A 185 14.48 -3.76 -7.70
CA VAL A 185 13.80 -4.49 -6.63
C VAL A 185 12.64 -5.24 -7.30
N VAL A 186 12.75 -6.56 -7.36
CA VAL A 186 11.87 -7.41 -8.17
C VAL A 186 10.93 -8.21 -7.27
N ILE A 187 9.65 -8.23 -7.66
CA ILE A 187 8.65 -9.15 -7.10
C ILE A 187 8.80 -10.50 -7.83
N ASN A 188 9.29 -11.51 -7.11
CA ASN A 188 9.45 -12.86 -7.68
C ASN A 188 8.12 -13.62 -7.77
N GLY A 189 7.15 -13.21 -6.97
CA GLY A 189 5.80 -13.78 -6.95
C GLY A 189 5.05 -13.34 -5.71
N ILE A 190 3.74 -13.51 -5.73
CA ILE A 190 2.86 -13.24 -4.59
C ILE A 190 2.00 -14.46 -4.35
N ASP A 191 2.18 -15.11 -3.20
CA ASP A 191 1.37 -16.25 -2.80
C ASP A 191 0.16 -15.77 -2.00
N ILE A 192 -1.02 -16.25 -2.39
CA ILE A 192 -2.27 -15.94 -1.69
C ILE A 192 -2.64 -17.13 -0.79
N ILE A 193 -2.94 -16.84 0.48
CA ILE A 193 -3.36 -17.78 1.50
C ILE A 193 -4.78 -17.41 1.93
N LYS A 194 -5.74 -18.33 1.70
CA LYS A 194 -7.17 -18.16 2.02
C LYS A 194 -7.53 -18.93 3.28
#